data_27e6bb511981d827182d0ffafe6c3669
#
_entry.id   27e6bb511981d827182d0ffafe6c3669
#
_cell.length_a   1.000
_cell.length_b   1.000
_cell.length_c   1.000
_cell.angle_alpha   90.00
_cell.angle_beta   90.00
_cell.angle_gamma   90.00
#
_symmetry.space_group_name_H-M   'P 1'
#
loop_
_entity.id
_entity.type
_entity.pdbx_description
1 polymer ?
#
loop_
_entity_poly.entity_id
_entity_poly.type
_entity_poly.pdbx_seq_one_letter_code
_entity_poly.pdbx_strand_id
1 'polypeptide(L)'
;MKRGQGPTIRRRRLASELRRLREAADLTIDEVGEKLECSASKVSRIETGHVGVTPRDARDMLELYGLTGDEREALVQLAREARKPGWWHAYKEVFTGTFVGLEADASSLRAFQALLVPGLLQTETYARAVIRAMRPDADESDIQRRVAARTARQELLVDPNPPQYWAVIDEAVLHREVGGPEVMAKQTNRLLELAQLTHVTIQVVPFAAGAHPGMEGPFLVLGFPEPADPDVVYVDSTSGGFFLELPPDVRRYTLMFDHLRAAALKPDDSLDVIATAAERYSR
;
A
#
# COMPACT_ATOMS: atom_id res chain seq x y z
N MET A 1 -20.28 -5.03 -5.78
CA MET A 1 -19.90 -3.97 -6.78
C MET A 1 -18.37 -4.00 -6.89
N LYS A 2 -17.77 -3.91 -8.09
CA LYS A 2 -16.30 -3.77 -8.21
C LYS A 2 -15.88 -2.44 -7.59
N ARG A 3 -14.82 -2.44 -6.79
CA ARG A 3 -14.21 -1.22 -6.26
C ARG A 3 -13.74 -0.36 -7.43
N GLY A 4 -14.18 0.89 -7.51
CA GLY A 4 -13.74 1.82 -8.56
C GLY A 4 -12.26 2.15 -8.36
N GLN A 5 -11.50 2.30 -9.45
CA GLN A 5 -10.11 2.73 -9.38
C GLN A 5 -10.00 4.11 -8.72
N GLY A 6 -9.09 4.25 -7.76
CA GLY A 6 -8.80 5.53 -7.12
C GLY A 6 -7.81 6.39 -7.93
N PRO A 7 -7.53 7.61 -7.45
CA PRO A 7 -6.76 8.59 -8.22
C PRO A 7 -5.30 8.16 -8.47
N THR A 8 -4.68 7.39 -7.57
CA THR A 8 -3.28 6.97 -7.71
C THR A 8 -3.11 5.92 -8.80
N ILE A 9 -3.97 4.91 -8.83
CA ILE A 9 -3.98 3.88 -9.87
C ILE A 9 -4.35 4.49 -11.22
N ARG A 10 -5.34 5.38 -11.27
CA ARG A 10 -5.71 6.08 -12.50
C ARG A 10 -4.54 6.86 -13.10
N ARG A 11 -3.74 7.51 -12.26
CA ARG A 11 -2.54 8.22 -12.71
C ARG A 11 -1.49 7.27 -13.29
N ARG A 12 -1.24 6.13 -12.63
CA ARG A 12 -0.31 5.10 -13.13
C ARG A 12 -0.77 4.53 -14.47
N ARG A 13 -2.04 4.14 -14.55
CA ARG A 13 -2.63 3.62 -15.78
C ARG A 13 -2.52 4.62 -16.93
N LEU A 14 -2.89 5.87 -16.68
CA LEU A 14 -2.76 6.93 -17.70
C LEU A 14 -1.30 7.11 -18.14
N ALA A 15 -0.36 7.11 -17.20
CA ALA A 15 1.07 7.22 -17.49
C ALA A 15 1.56 6.06 -18.38
N SER A 16 1.18 4.83 -18.07
CA SER A 16 1.52 3.65 -18.85
C SER A 16 0.91 3.69 -20.26
N GLU A 17 -0.36 4.10 -20.37
CA GLU A 17 -1.03 4.21 -21.66
C GLU A 17 -0.43 5.33 -22.54
N LEU A 18 -0.11 6.47 -21.96
CA LEU A 18 0.56 7.55 -22.69
C LEU A 18 1.92 7.09 -23.23
N ARG A 19 2.70 6.38 -22.41
CA ARG A 19 3.97 5.81 -22.84
C ARG A 19 3.80 4.79 -23.97
N ARG A 20 2.87 3.85 -23.82
CA ARG A 20 2.57 2.82 -24.83
C ARG A 20 2.17 3.46 -26.17
N LEU A 21 1.31 4.47 -26.12
CA LEU A 21 0.83 5.18 -27.32
C LEU A 21 1.94 5.98 -27.98
N ARG A 22 2.82 6.63 -27.22
CA ARG A 22 4.02 7.31 -27.75
C ARG A 22 4.94 6.32 -28.47
N GLU A 23 5.24 5.19 -27.82
CA GLU A 23 6.09 4.14 -28.41
C GLU A 23 5.46 3.55 -29.67
N ALA A 24 4.14 3.37 -29.70
CA ALA A 24 3.40 2.91 -30.87
C ALA A 24 3.36 3.93 -32.02
N ALA A 25 3.46 5.24 -31.71
CA ALA A 25 3.57 6.32 -32.67
C ALA A 25 5.03 6.56 -33.13
N ASP A 26 5.98 5.75 -32.67
CA ASP A 26 7.42 5.83 -32.97
C ASP A 26 8.04 7.20 -32.63
N LEU A 27 7.55 7.82 -31.55
CA LEU A 27 8.02 9.12 -31.05
C LEU A 27 8.96 8.97 -29.87
N THR A 28 10.03 9.76 -29.86
CA THR A 28 10.93 9.90 -28.70
C THR A 28 10.36 10.89 -27.68
N ILE A 29 10.82 10.81 -26.45
CA ILE A 29 10.44 11.75 -25.38
C ILE A 29 10.85 13.19 -25.75
N ASP A 30 12.00 13.36 -26.44
CA ASP A 30 12.50 14.68 -26.87
C ASP A 30 11.59 15.29 -27.94
N GLU A 31 11.18 14.53 -28.96
CA GLU A 31 10.24 14.98 -30.00
C GLU A 31 8.88 15.39 -29.43
N VAL A 32 8.38 14.63 -28.44
CA VAL A 32 7.14 14.98 -27.75
C VAL A 32 7.32 16.26 -26.93
N GLY A 33 8.45 16.40 -26.25
CA GLY A 33 8.79 17.61 -25.51
C GLY A 33 8.84 18.86 -26.40
N GLU A 34 9.49 18.75 -27.57
CA GLU A 34 9.58 19.84 -28.55
C GLU A 34 8.19 20.23 -29.08
N LYS A 35 7.38 19.26 -29.53
CA LYS A 35 6.03 19.50 -30.08
C LYS A 35 5.04 20.08 -29.06
N LEU A 36 5.20 19.74 -27.78
CA LEU A 36 4.34 20.23 -26.69
C LEU A 36 4.94 21.44 -25.94
N GLU A 37 6.02 22.02 -26.45
CA GLU A 37 6.73 23.15 -25.85
C GLU A 37 7.09 22.91 -24.36
N CYS A 38 7.53 21.67 -24.04
CA CYS A 38 7.91 21.31 -22.69
C CYS A 38 9.21 20.48 -22.65
N SER A 39 9.80 20.34 -21.46
CA SER A 39 11.04 19.54 -21.34
C SER A 39 10.79 18.04 -21.51
N ALA A 40 11.71 17.31 -22.12
CA ALA A 40 11.74 15.86 -22.17
C ALA A 40 11.61 15.23 -20.76
N SER A 41 12.23 15.87 -19.75
CA SER A 41 12.08 15.46 -18.35
C SER A 41 10.63 15.55 -17.83
N LYS A 42 9.84 16.56 -18.28
CA LYS A 42 8.41 16.64 -17.94
C LYS A 42 7.65 15.46 -18.55
N VAL A 43 7.88 15.14 -19.83
CA VAL A 43 7.26 14.01 -20.53
C VAL A 43 7.61 12.69 -19.82
N SER A 44 8.89 12.45 -19.55
CA SER A 44 9.35 11.25 -18.82
C SER A 44 8.68 11.12 -17.44
N ARG A 45 8.57 12.20 -16.68
CA ARG A 45 7.92 12.20 -15.36
C ARG A 45 6.42 11.97 -15.43
N ILE A 46 5.75 12.36 -16.49
CA ILE A 46 4.34 12.04 -16.78
C ILE A 46 4.21 10.54 -17.07
N GLU A 47 5.02 10.00 -17.98
CA GLU A 47 4.96 8.61 -18.41
C GLU A 47 5.43 7.60 -17.34
N THR A 48 6.16 8.07 -16.33
CA THR A 48 6.51 7.29 -15.13
C THR A 48 5.54 7.51 -13.97
N GLY A 49 4.50 8.33 -14.14
CA GLY A 49 3.51 8.61 -13.10
C GLY A 49 4.00 9.47 -11.94
N HIS A 50 5.22 10.01 -11.99
CA HIS A 50 5.76 10.90 -10.96
C HIS A 50 5.06 12.26 -10.93
N VAL A 51 4.57 12.72 -12.08
CA VAL A 51 3.81 13.95 -12.22
C VAL A 51 2.46 13.65 -12.84
N GLY A 52 1.41 14.20 -12.25
CA GLY A 52 0.07 14.12 -12.83
C GLY A 52 -0.03 14.95 -14.10
N VAL A 53 -0.64 14.40 -15.14
CA VAL A 53 -0.93 15.11 -16.39
C VAL A 53 -2.23 15.91 -16.26
N THR A 54 -2.28 17.11 -16.84
CA THR A 54 -3.54 17.84 -16.91
C THR A 54 -4.43 17.28 -18.02
N PRO A 55 -5.77 17.41 -17.94
CA PRO A 55 -6.65 16.96 -19.02
C PRO A 55 -6.35 17.63 -20.37
N ARG A 56 -5.77 18.84 -20.34
CA ARG A 56 -5.31 19.56 -21.54
C ARG A 56 -4.04 18.90 -22.09
N ASP A 57 -2.99 18.78 -21.25
CA ASP A 57 -1.74 18.13 -21.68
C ASP A 57 -2.00 16.70 -22.18
N ALA A 58 -2.89 15.95 -21.49
CA ALA A 58 -3.26 14.60 -21.92
C ALA A 58 -3.92 14.60 -23.31
N ARG A 59 -4.82 15.57 -23.58
CA ARG A 59 -5.46 15.70 -24.90
C ARG A 59 -4.43 16.02 -25.98
N ASP A 60 -3.53 16.96 -25.71
CA ASP A 60 -2.49 17.38 -26.64
C ASP A 60 -1.51 16.23 -26.92
N MET A 61 -1.11 15.46 -25.91
CA MET A 61 -0.29 14.24 -26.08
C MET A 61 -1.00 13.17 -26.92
N LEU A 62 -2.26 12.88 -26.61
CA LEU A 62 -3.05 11.84 -27.31
C LEU A 62 -3.31 12.21 -28.77
N GLU A 63 -3.55 13.48 -29.07
CA GLU A 63 -3.68 13.98 -30.44
C GLU A 63 -2.36 13.84 -31.21
N LEU A 64 -1.23 14.17 -30.56
CA LEU A 64 0.11 13.98 -31.13
C LEU A 64 0.41 12.51 -31.45
N TYR A 65 -0.09 11.58 -30.62
CA TYR A 65 0.05 10.13 -30.82
C TYR A 65 -0.95 9.56 -31.82
N GLY A 66 -1.80 10.41 -32.42
CA GLY A 66 -2.76 10.02 -33.45
C GLY A 66 -4.04 9.37 -32.89
N LEU A 67 -4.29 9.46 -31.58
CA LEU A 67 -5.48 8.89 -30.97
C LEU A 67 -6.68 9.85 -31.11
N THR A 68 -7.81 9.34 -31.58
CA THR A 68 -9.03 10.13 -31.84
C THR A 68 -10.27 9.40 -31.29
N GLY A 69 -11.42 10.07 -31.31
CA GLY A 69 -12.71 9.46 -30.97
C GLY A 69 -12.86 9.13 -29.48
N ASP A 70 -13.66 8.12 -29.20
CA ASP A 70 -14.10 7.76 -27.83
C ASP A 70 -12.94 7.30 -26.95
N GLU A 71 -11.93 6.64 -27.51
CA GLU A 71 -10.75 6.18 -26.77
C GLU A 71 -9.94 7.37 -26.22
N ARG A 72 -9.74 8.42 -27.03
CA ARG A 72 -9.10 9.67 -26.58
C ARG A 72 -9.88 10.30 -25.42
N GLU A 73 -11.22 10.44 -25.58
CA GLU A 73 -12.04 11.05 -24.53
C GLU A 73 -12.04 10.23 -23.24
N ALA A 74 -12.00 8.90 -23.32
CA ALA A 74 -11.88 8.03 -22.15
C ALA A 74 -10.56 8.26 -21.38
N LEU A 75 -9.44 8.42 -22.08
CA LEU A 75 -8.14 8.73 -21.44
C LEU A 75 -8.08 10.16 -20.90
N VAL A 76 -8.70 11.14 -21.57
CA VAL A 76 -8.85 12.50 -21.03
C VAL A 76 -9.73 12.51 -19.77
N GLN A 77 -10.80 11.72 -19.75
CA GLN A 77 -11.62 11.56 -18.55
C GLN A 77 -10.82 10.90 -17.41
N LEU A 78 -10.02 9.88 -17.72
CA LEU A 78 -9.11 9.27 -16.75
C LEU A 78 -8.12 10.30 -16.17
N ALA A 79 -7.62 11.24 -16.98
CA ALA A 79 -6.78 12.34 -16.52
C ALA A 79 -7.51 13.28 -15.52
N ARG A 80 -8.80 13.57 -15.76
CA ARG A 80 -9.63 14.36 -14.81
C ARG A 80 -9.79 13.63 -13.48
N GLU A 81 -10.08 12.34 -13.53
CA GLU A 81 -10.32 11.52 -12.36
C GLU A 81 -9.05 11.25 -11.54
N ALA A 82 -7.91 11.08 -12.22
CA ALA A 82 -6.60 10.91 -11.57
C ALA A 82 -6.15 12.16 -10.77
N ARG A 83 -6.78 13.31 -10.97
CA ARG A 83 -6.49 14.56 -10.24
C ARG A 83 -7.37 14.79 -9.02
N LYS A 84 -8.41 13.98 -8.81
CA LYS A 84 -9.24 14.12 -7.62
C LYS A 84 -8.40 13.82 -6.38
N PRO A 85 -8.44 14.69 -5.35
CA PRO A 85 -7.71 14.42 -4.12
C PRO A 85 -8.29 13.20 -3.40
N GLY A 86 -7.42 12.29 -2.94
CA GLY A 86 -7.81 11.22 -2.02
C GLY A 86 -7.91 11.74 -0.58
N TRP A 87 -8.54 10.96 0.32
CA TRP A 87 -8.70 11.33 1.74
C TRP A 87 -7.35 11.63 2.44
N TRP A 88 -6.28 11.01 2.02
CA TRP A 88 -4.93 11.19 2.59
C TRP A 88 -4.34 12.59 2.37
N HIS A 89 -4.94 13.40 1.49
CA HIS A 89 -4.52 14.80 1.32
C HIS A 89 -4.71 15.64 2.57
N ALA A 90 -5.65 15.27 3.46
CA ALA A 90 -5.81 15.89 4.78
C ALA A 90 -4.58 15.67 5.70
N TYR A 91 -3.76 14.65 5.40
CA TYR A 91 -2.58 14.24 6.17
C TYR A 91 -1.28 14.34 5.35
N LYS A 92 -1.20 15.27 4.39
CA LYS A 92 -0.05 15.42 3.47
C LYS A 92 1.29 15.62 4.17
N GLU A 93 1.29 16.16 5.40
CA GLU A 93 2.48 16.36 6.23
C GLU A 93 2.99 15.04 6.83
N VAL A 94 2.11 14.07 7.02
CA VAL A 94 2.42 12.74 7.55
C VAL A 94 2.73 11.76 6.41
N PHE A 95 1.91 11.77 5.38
CA PHE A 95 2.03 10.88 4.23
C PHE A 95 2.81 11.55 3.10
N THR A 96 4.11 11.30 3.10
CA THR A 96 5.00 11.73 2.00
C THR A 96 5.11 10.62 0.98
N GLY A 97 4.35 10.70 -0.11
CA GLY A 97 4.47 9.73 -1.19
C GLY A 97 3.16 9.05 -1.61
N THR A 98 3.28 8.07 -2.50
CA THR A 98 2.16 7.40 -3.18
C THR A 98 1.60 6.19 -2.42
N PHE A 99 2.26 5.73 -1.35
CA PHE A 99 1.93 4.49 -0.64
C PHE A 99 0.46 4.43 -0.21
N VAL A 100 -0.01 5.43 0.54
CA VAL A 100 -1.39 5.43 1.07
C VAL A 100 -2.43 5.49 -0.06
N GLY A 101 -2.08 6.16 -1.16
CA GLY A 101 -2.93 6.17 -2.35
C GLY A 101 -3.02 4.80 -3.02
N LEU A 102 -1.91 4.07 -3.14
CA LEU A 102 -1.90 2.70 -3.68
C LEU A 102 -2.61 1.73 -2.74
N GLU A 103 -2.37 1.83 -1.44
CA GLU A 103 -3.06 1.03 -0.43
C GLU A 103 -4.58 1.25 -0.45
N ALA A 104 -5.02 2.50 -0.56
CA ALA A 104 -6.44 2.85 -0.68
C ALA A 104 -7.09 2.31 -1.96
N ASP A 105 -6.33 2.16 -3.04
CA ASP A 105 -6.80 1.70 -4.34
C ASP A 105 -6.70 0.16 -4.50
N ALA A 106 -5.97 -0.53 -3.62
CA ALA A 106 -5.75 -1.96 -3.70
C ALA A 106 -7.04 -2.77 -3.47
N SER A 107 -7.22 -3.85 -4.22
CA SER A 107 -8.26 -4.87 -4.00
C SER A 107 -7.79 -6.01 -3.11
N SER A 108 -6.46 -6.20 -3.02
CA SER A 108 -5.85 -7.17 -2.13
C SER A 108 -4.56 -6.63 -1.53
N LEU A 109 -4.32 -6.96 -0.27
CA LEU A 109 -3.14 -6.59 0.51
C LEU A 109 -2.58 -7.86 1.16
N ARG A 110 -1.34 -8.22 0.82
CA ARG A 110 -0.62 -9.38 1.37
C ARG A 110 0.60 -8.86 2.12
N ALA A 111 0.49 -8.80 3.45
CA ALA A 111 1.49 -8.20 4.33
C ALA A 111 2.29 -9.27 5.09
N PHE A 112 3.59 -9.14 5.14
CA PHE A 112 4.45 -9.81 6.12
C PHE A 112 5.06 -8.80 7.07
N GLN A 113 5.01 -9.09 8.39
CA GLN A 113 5.58 -8.25 9.44
C GLN A 113 6.32 -9.09 10.46
N ALA A 114 7.61 -8.78 10.66
CA ALA A 114 8.49 -9.53 11.56
C ALA A 114 8.61 -8.91 12.98
N LEU A 115 8.36 -7.61 13.12
CA LEU A 115 8.71 -6.89 14.36
C LEU A 115 7.54 -6.19 15.05
N LEU A 116 6.52 -5.80 14.30
CA LEU A 116 5.40 -4.99 14.77
C LEU A 116 4.09 -5.51 14.21
N VAL A 117 3.01 -5.26 14.90
CA VAL A 117 1.66 -5.45 14.34
C VAL A 117 1.52 -4.59 13.07
N PRO A 118 0.98 -5.12 11.96
CA PRO A 118 0.73 -4.34 10.75
C PRO A 118 -0.10 -3.08 11.03
N GLY A 119 0.24 -1.96 10.39
CA GLY A 119 -0.36 -0.65 10.67
C GLY A 119 -1.89 -0.59 10.57
N LEU A 120 -2.48 -1.37 9.65
CA LEU A 120 -3.95 -1.47 9.51
C LEU A 120 -4.64 -2.21 10.66
N LEU A 121 -3.90 -3.02 11.43
CA LEU A 121 -4.43 -3.82 12.54
C LEU A 121 -4.10 -3.22 13.92
N GLN A 122 -3.39 -2.08 13.99
CA GLN A 122 -2.96 -1.49 15.27
C GLN A 122 -4.12 -0.79 15.98
N THR A 123 -4.12 -0.88 17.32
CA THR A 123 -4.90 0.04 18.15
C THR A 123 -4.25 1.42 18.18
N GLU A 124 -4.99 2.47 18.53
CA GLU A 124 -4.46 3.82 18.67
C GLU A 124 -3.32 3.88 19.71
N THR A 125 -3.47 3.20 20.85
CA THR A 125 -2.47 3.15 21.92
C THR A 125 -1.19 2.45 21.50
N TYR A 126 -1.30 1.34 20.76
CA TYR A 126 -0.14 0.65 20.17
C TYR A 126 0.55 1.52 19.12
N ALA A 127 -0.23 2.12 18.20
CA ALA A 127 0.30 3.03 17.18
C ALA A 127 1.06 4.21 17.80
N ARG A 128 0.52 4.81 18.87
CA ARG A 128 1.17 5.89 19.61
C ARG A 128 2.51 5.45 20.20
N ALA A 129 2.55 4.28 20.84
CA ALA A 129 3.78 3.74 21.42
C ALA A 129 4.86 3.49 20.35
N VAL A 130 4.49 2.90 19.22
CA VAL A 130 5.39 2.69 18.07
C VAL A 130 5.92 4.00 17.52
N ILE A 131 5.03 4.97 17.25
CA ILE A 131 5.40 6.27 16.65
C ILE A 131 6.35 7.01 17.58
N ARG A 132 6.07 7.03 18.87
CA ARG A 132 6.93 7.68 19.89
C ARG A 132 8.33 7.04 19.95
N ALA A 133 8.39 5.70 19.93
CA ALA A 133 9.67 4.97 19.95
C ALA A 133 10.51 5.22 18.68
N MET A 134 9.87 5.32 17.53
CA MET A 134 10.55 5.56 16.24
C MET A 134 10.92 7.04 16.02
N ARG A 135 10.35 7.95 16.78
CA ARG A 135 10.54 9.41 16.65
C ARG A 135 10.75 10.06 18.00
N PRO A 136 11.91 9.83 18.64
CA PRO A 136 12.17 10.34 19.99
C PRO A 136 12.16 11.87 20.06
N ASP A 137 12.46 12.56 18.96
CA ASP A 137 12.51 14.02 18.87
C ASP A 137 11.16 14.67 18.49
N ALA A 138 10.12 13.87 18.21
CA ALA A 138 8.80 14.41 17.83
C ALA A 138 8.06 14.97 19.05
N ASP A 139 7.44 16.13 18.87
CA ASP A 139 6.53 16.68 19.88
C ASP A 139 5.19 15.91 19.91
N GLU A 140 4.41 16.14 20.99
CA GLU A 140 3.13 15.45 21.18
C GLU A 140 2.13 15.74 20.05
N SER A 141 2.17 16.93 19.47
CA SER A 141 1.27 17.33 18.40
C SER A 141 1.59 16.57 17.09
N ASP A 142 2.89 16.34 16.80
CA ASP A 142 3.31 15.51 15.64
C ASP A 142 2.92 14.04 15.85
N ILE A 143 3.12 13.50 17.06
CA ILE A 143 2.71 12.15 17.42
C ILE A 143 1.20 11.98 17.21
N GLN A 144 0.41 12.91 17.73
CA GLN A 144 -1.04 12.86 17.63
C GLN A 144 -1.52 12.93 16.17
N ARG A 145 -0.94 13.80 15.32
CA ARG A 145 -1.25 13.86 13.89
C ARG A 145 -0.95 12.53 13.18
N ARG A 146 0.18 11.89 13.50
CA ARG A 146 0.57 10.60 12.93
C ARG A 146 -0.35 9.46 13.36
N VAL A 147 -0.75 9.46 14.63
CA VAL A 147 -1.72 8.50 15.15
C VAL A 147 -3.06 8.68 14.43
N ALA A 148 -3.57 9.92 14.34
CA ALA A 148 -4.82 10.20 13.62
C ALA A 148 -4.75 9.78 12.14
N ALA A 149 -3.63 10.06 11.47
CA ALA A 149 -3.40 9.60 10.09
C ALA A 149 -3.40 8.07 9.97
N ARG A 150 -2.80 7.35 10.92
CA ARG A 150 -2.79 5.88 10.96
C ARG A 150 -4.17 5.31 11.21
N THR A 151 -4.94 5.89 12.14
CA THR A 151 -6.33 5.50 12.40
C THR A 151 -7.21 5.75 11.17
N ALA A 152 -7.07 6.89 10.51
CA ALA A 152 -7.82 7.19 9.29
C ALA A 152 -7.53 6.17 8.16
N ARG A 153 -6.31 5.60 8.07
CA ARG A 153 -6.02 4.51 7.12
C ARG A 153 -6.81 3.24 7.40
N GLN A 154 -7.11 2.96 8.67
CA GLN A 154 -7.79 1.73 9.09
C GLN A 154 -9.26 1.69 8.65
N GLU A 155 -9.85 2.86 8.32
CA GLU A 155 -11.18 2.95 7.69
C GLU A 155 -11.25 2.11 6.39
N LEU A 156 -10.09 1.82 5.79
CA LEU A 156 -9.98 0.92 4.64
C LEU A 156 -10.57 -0.48 4.90
N LEU A 157 -10.45 -0.99 6.12
CA LEU A 157 -10.96 -2.32 6.50
C LEU A 157 -12.46 -2.34 6.79
N VAL A 158 -13.08 -1.19 7.00
CA VAL A 158 -14.54 -1.05 7.23
C VAL A 158 -15.26 -0.37 6.07
N ASP A 159 -14.55 -0.11 4.97
CA ASP A 159 -15.14 0.39 3.72
C ASP A 159 -16.22 -0.57 3.21
N PRO A 160 -17.30 -0.11 2.55
CA PRO A 160 -18.30 -0.98 1.94
C PRO A 160 -17.74 -2.03 0.97
N ASN A 161 -16.58 -1.77 0.37
CA ASN A 161 -15.84 -2.69 -0.48
C ASN A 161 -14.38 -2.79 0.00
N PRO A 162 -14.12 -3.44 1.13
CA PRO A 162 -12.77 -3.51 1.68
C PRO A 162 -11.87 -4.40 0.81
N PRO A 163 -10.54 -4.17 0.81
CA PRO A 163 -9.61 -5.09 0.17
C PRO A 163 -9.59 -6.45 0.89
N GLN A 164 -9.25 -7.50 0.18
CA GLN A 164 -8.85 -8.76 0.83
C GLN A 164 -7.52 -8.51 1.53
N TYR A 165 -7.49 -8.63 2.84
CA TYR A 165 -6.30 -8.37 3.63
C TYR A 165 -5.76 -9.66 4.27
N TRP A 166 -4.56 -10.07 3.87
CA TRP A 166 -3.88 -11.23 4.44
C TRP A 166 -2.61 -10.77 5.14
N ALA A 167 -2.58 -10.88 6.46
CA ALA A 167 -1.42 -10.55 7.28
C ALA A 167 -0.77 -11.84 7.79
N VAL A 168 0.50 -12.02 7.45
CA VAL A 168 1.37 -13.01 8.07
C VAL A 168 2.30 -12.27 9.03
N ILE A 169 2.26 -12.58 10.30
CA ILE A 169 3.11 -11.98 11.34
C ILE A 169 4.04 -13.04 11.93
N ASP A 170 5.26 -12.65 12.24
CA ASP A 170 6.18 -13.47 13.01
C ASP A 170 5.69 -13.55 14.49
N GLU A 171 5.86 -14.68 15.12
CA GLU A 171 5.48 -14.88 16.53
C GLU A 171 6.13 -13.84 17.46
N ALA A 172 7.32 -13.33 17.13
CA ALA A 172 8.01 -12.27 17.87
C ALA A 172 7.15 -11.01 18.04
N VAL A 173 6.25 -10.72 17.11
CA VAL A 173 5.31 -9.58 17.19
C VAL A 173 4.42 -9.68 18.42
N LEU A 174 4.01 -10.88 18.82
CA LEU A 174 3.16 -11.16 19.98
C LEU A 174 3.94 -11.15 21.31
N HIS A 175 5.27 -11.26 21.24
CA HIS A 175 6.15 -11.31 22.42
C HIS A 175 6.83 -9.96 22.72
N ARG A 176 6.97 -9.10 21.73
CA ARG A 176 7.55 -7.75 21.90
C ARG A 176 6.54 -6.84 22.61
N GLU A 177 6.85 -6.51 23.83
CA GLU A 177 5.99 -5.67 24.68
C GLU A 177 6.06 -4.20 24.27
N VAL A 178 5.18 -3.80 23.36
CA VAL A 178 5.07 -2.42 22.86
C VAL A 178 4.09 -1.63 23.71
N GLY A 179 4.57 -0.57 24.38
CA GLY A 179 3.72 0.32 25.17
C GLY A 179 3.24 -0.25 26.51
N GLY A 180 3.74 -1.42 26.90
CA GLY A 180 3.39 -2.10 28.15
C GLY A 180 2.24 -3.11 28.04
N PRO A 181 2.02 -3.91 29.13
CA PRO A 181 1.07 -5.03 29.11
C PRO A 181 -0.35 -4.61 28.73
N GLU A 182 -0.86 -3.50 29.24
CA GLU A 182 -2.21 -3.02 28.95
C GLU A 182 -2.42 -2.69 27.47
N VAL A 183 -1.38 -2.11 26.81
CA VAL A 183 -1.42 -1.82 25.38
C VAL A 183 -1.40 -3.10 24.58
N MET A 184 -0.58 -4.08 24.98
CA MET A 184 -0.50 -5.38 24.33
C MET A 184 -1.79 -6.17 24.49
N ALA A 185 -2.42 -6.16 25.67
CA ALA A 185 -3.72 -6.79 25.89
C ALA A 185 -4.80 -6.24 24.95
N LYS A 186 -4.90 -4.92 24.82
CA LYS A 186 -5.83 -4.28 23.87
C LYS A 186 -5.50 -4.63 22.44
N GLN A 187 -4.21 -4.65 22.08
CA GLN A 187 -3.75 -4.94 20.73
C GLN A 187 -4.03 -6.38 20.30
N THR A 188 -3.75 -7.36 21.17
CA THR A 188 -4.00 -8.78 20.86
C THR A 188 -5.49 -9.07 20.77
N ASN A 189 -6.32 -8.49 21.64
CA ASN A 189 -7.77 -8.59 21.52
C ASN A 189 -8.26 -7.96 20.20
N ARG A 190 -7.69 -6.81 19.78
CA ARG A 190 -8.02 -6.17 18.49
C ARG A 190 -7.71 -7.07 17.29
N LEU A 191 -6.62 -7.84 17.33
CA LEU A 191 -6.30 -8.83 16.29
C LEU A 191 -7.40 -9.92 16.20
N LEU A 192 -7.86 -10.43 17.33
CA LEU A 192 -8.95 -11.42 17.39
C LEU A 192 -10.27 -10.87 16.84
N GLU A 193 -10.61 -9.62 17.16
CA GLU A 193 -11.80 -8.94 16.61
C GLU A 193 -11.71 -8.78 15.09
N LEU A 194 -10.58 -8.28 14.59
CA LEU A 194 -10.40 -8.05 13.16
C LEU A 194 -10.36 -9.34 12.34
N ALA A 195 -9.87 -10.42 12.92
CA ALA A 195 -9.89 -11.73 12.28
C ALA A 195 -11.30 -12.33 12.09
N GLN A 196 -12.34 -11.76 12.73
CA GLN A 196 -13.74 -12.14 12.48
C GLN A 196 -14.28 -11.52 11.16
N LEU A 197 -13.60 -10.55 10.59
CA LEU A 197 -13.98 -9.96 9.30
C LEU A 197 -13.65 -10.93 8.17
N THR A 198 -14.62 -11.25 7.32
CA THR A 198 -14.47 -12.26 6.24
C THR A 198 -13.40 -11.96 5.20
N HIS A 199 -12.98 -10.70 5.10
CA HIS A 199 -11.93 -10.24 4.19
C HIS A 199 -10.57 -10.07 4.88
N VAL A 200 -10.44 -10.40 6.18
CA VAL A 200 -9.20 -10.31 6.94
C VAL A 200 -8.75 -11.71 7.35
N THR A 201 -7.53 -12.06 6.98
CA THR A 201 -6.88 -13.30 7.41
C THR A 201 -5.60 -12.95 8.16
N ILE A 202 -5.42 -13.51 9.35
CA ILE A 202 -4.19 -13.33 10.15
C ILE A 202 -3.59 -14.71 10.41
N GLN A 203 -2.30 -14.86 10.07
CA GLN A 203 -1.53 -16.07 10.36
C GLN A 203 -0.25 -15.70 11.10
N VAL A 204 0.19 -16.61 11.97
CA VAL A 204 1.42 -16.47 12.75
C VAL A 204 2.45 -17.48 12.25
N VAL A 205 3.65 -17.01 11.91
CA VAL A 205 4.82 -17.88 11.70
C VAL A 205 5.42 -18.16 13.07
N PRO A 206 5.33 -19.41 13.58
CA PRO A 206 5.82 -19.76 14.91
C PRO A 206 7.35 -19.79 14.94
N PHE A 207 7.98 -19.51 16.07
CA PHE A 207 9.43 -19.65 16.24
C PHE A 207 9.94 -21.05 15.85
N ALA A 208 9.12 -22.07 16.03
CA ALA A 208 9.44 -23.45 15.65
C ALA A 208 9.57 -23.67 14.12
N ALA A 209 9.05 -22.74 13.29
CA ALA A 209 9.25 -22.78 11.85
C ALA A 209 10.72 -22.55 11.44
N GLY A 210 11.54 -21.99 12.34
CA GLY A 210 12.95 -21.74 12.09
C GLY A 210 13.18 -20.65 11.02
N ALA A 211 14.17 -20.87 10.14
CA ALA A 211 14.50 -19.91 9.11
C ALA A 211 13.44 -19.88 8.00
N HIS A 212 13.05 -18.67 7.61
CA HIS A 212 12.04 -18.42 6.58
C HIS A 212 12.38 -17.17 5.75
N PRO A 213 11.85 -17.00 4.52
CA PRO A 213 12.25 -15.91 3.64
C PRO A 213 11.91 -14.50 4.16
N GLY A 214 11.02 -14.36 5.12
CA GLY A 214 10.68 -13.07 5.75
C GLY A 214 11.75 -12.51 6.69
N MET A 215 12.85 -13.22 6.95
CA MET A 215 13.95 -12.73 7.81
C MET A 215 14.71 -11.55 7.19
N GLU A 216 14.55 -11.32 5.87
CA GLU A 216 15.09 -10.12 5.20
C GLU A 216 14.34 -8.82 5.56
N GLY A 217 13.14 -8.92 6.13
CA GLY A 217 12.35 -7.77 6.59
C GLY A 217 10.89 -7.77 6.14
N PRO A 218 10.13 -6.78 6.60
CA PRO A 218 8.72 -6.64 6.29
C PRO A 218 8.49 -6.18 4.85
N PHE A 219 7.38 -6.62 4.25
CA PHE A 219 6.94 -6.16 2.94
C PHE A 219 5.42 -6.24 2.80
N LEU A 220 4.89 -5.56 1.79
CA LEU A 220 3.48 -5.57 1.42
C LEU A 220 3.37 -5.74 -0.10
N VAL A 221 2.59 -6.71 -0.54
CA VAL A 221 2.20 -6.86 -1.94
C VAL A 221 0.79 -6.30 -2.10
N LEU A 222 0.65 -5.29 -2.95
CA LEU A 222 -0.61 -4.63 -3.28
C LEU A 222 -1.10 -5.16 -4.63
N GLY A 223 -2.27 -5.77 -4.65
CA GLY A 223 -2.94 -6.21 -5.87
C GLY A 223 -4.12 -5.30 -6.21
N PHE A 224 -4.36 -5.11 -7.49
CA PHE A 224 -5.37 -4.17 -7.99
C PHE A 224 -6.50 -4.87 -8.73
N PRO A 225 -7.70 -4.24 -8.83
CA PRO A 225 -8.89 -4.92 -9.35
C PRO A 225 -8.85 -5.22 -10.85
N GLU A 226 -8.06 -4.48 -11.62
CA GLU A 226 -7.99 -4.64 -13.06
C GLU A 226 -6.74 -5.43 -13.48
N PRO A 227 -6.84 -6.42 -14.37
CA PRO A 227 -5.70 -7.21 -14.83
C PRO A 227 -4.58 -6.40 -15.51
N ALA A 228 -4.93 -5.22 -16.04
CA ALA A 228 -3.98 -4.31 -16.67
C ALA A 228 -3.15 -3.51 -15.65
N ASP A 229 -3.53 -3.53 -14.37
CA ASP A 229 -2.81 -2.84 -13.31
C ASP A 229 -1.94 -3.87 -12.55
N PRO A 230 -0.63 -3.95 -12.82
CA PRO A 230 0.23 -4.94 -12.18
C PRO A 230 0.34 -4.73 -10.69
N ASP A 231 0.51 -5.83 -9.95
CA ASP A 231 0.80 -5.79 -8.52
C ASP A 231 2.04 -4.93 -8.24
N VAL A 232 2.07 -4.35 -7.05
CA VAL A 232 3.20 -3.53 -6.56
C VAL A 232 3.66 -4.08 -5.24
N VAL A 233 4.97 -4.18 -5.06
CA VAL A 233 5.56 -4.49 -3.75
C VAL A 233 6.03 -3.21 -3.11
N TYR A 234 5.69 -3.03 -1.84
CA TYR A 234 6.19 -1.95 -1.00
C TYR A 234 7.05 -2.53 0.11
N VAL A 235 8.27 -2.01 0.22
CA VAL A 235 9.22 -2.33 1.29
C VAL A 235 9.52 -1.05 2.05
N ASP A 236 9.23 -1.03 3.35
CA ASP A 236 9.47 0.14 4.21
C ASP A 236 10.92 0.17 4.71
N SER A 237 11.50 1.36 4.80
CA SER A 237 12.82 1.59 5.39
C SER A 237 12.87 2.92 6.14
N THR A 238 13.94 3.11 6.93
CA THR A 238 14.16 4.34 7.71
C THR A 238 14.34 5.60 6.85
N SER A 239 14.81 5.44 5.61
CA SER A 239 15.00 6.54 4.65
C SER A 239 13.84 6.76 3.69
N GLY A 240 12.74 6.01 3.84
CA GLY A 240 11.55 6.03 2.98
C GLY A 240 11.27 4.66 2.38
N GLY A 241 10.04 4.45 1.91
CA GLY A 241 9.65 3.18 1.32
C GLY A 241 10.02 3.06 -0.16
N PHE A 242 10.29 1.85 -0.59
CA PHE A 242 10.60 1.51 -1.98
C PHE A 242 9.41 0.81 -2.62
N PHE A 243 9.14 1.16 -3.87
CA PHE A 243 8.17 0.47 -4.71
C PHE A 243 8.89 -0.38 -5.74
N LEU A 244 8.59 -1.67 -5.75
CA LEU A 244 9.10 -2.62 -6.73
C LEU A 244 7.95 -2.99 -7.66
N GLU A 245 8.10 -2.64 -8.92
CA GLU A 245 7.06 -2.80 -9.95
C GLU A 245 7.52 -3.69 -11.10
N LEU A 246 8.81 -4.04 -11.15
CA LEU A 246 9.34 -4.93 -12.18
C LEU A 246 8.77 -6.34 -11.99
N PRO A 247 8.29 -6.99 -13.05
CA PRO A 247 7.68 -8.32 -12.96
C PRO A 247 8.54 -9.38 -12.26
N PRO A 248 9.88 -9.42 -12.40
CA PRO A 248 10.71 -10.35 -11.64
C PRO A 248 10.67 -10.11 -10.13
N ASP A 249 10.67 -8.83 -9.68
CA ASP A 249 10.64 -8.48 -8.27
C ASP A 249 9.28 -8.82 -7.66
N VAL A 250 8.20 -8.44 -8.33
CA VAL A 250 6.83 -8.75 -7.91
C VAL A 250 6.64 -10.26 -7.76
N ARG A 251 7.10 -11.05 -8.74
CA ARG A 251 7.05 -12.52 -8.66
C ARG A 251 7.85 -13.05 -7.48
N ARG A 252 9.06 -12.52 -7.22
CA ARG A 252 9.91 -12.93 -6.08
C ARG A 252 9.17 -12.73 -4.76
N TYR A 253 8.63 -11.55 -4.51
CA TYR A 253 7.93 -11.25 -3.25
C TYR A 253 6.59 -11.98 -3.12
N THR A 254 5.89 -12.22 -4.21
CA THR A 254 4.69 -13.06 -4.21
C THR A 254 5.03 -14.49 -3.78
N LEU A 255 6.10 -15.07 -4.33
CA LEU A 255 6.57 -16.40 -3.95
C LEU A 255 7.05 -16.42 -2.49
N MET A 256 7.76 -15.39 -2.03
CA MET A 256 8.14 -15.24 -0.62
C MET A 256 6.91 -15.26 0.31
N PHE A 257 5.86 -14.52 -0.06
CA PHE A 257 4.62 -14.51 0.71
C PHE A 257 3.95 -15.89 0.74
N ASP A 258 3.92 -16.61 -0.37
CA ASP A 258 3.36 -17.96 -0.44
C ASP A 258 4.16 -18.96 0.45
N HIS A 259 5.49 -18.86 0.48
CA HIS A 259 6.32 -19.65 1.39
C HIS A 259 6.07 -19.30 2.86
N LEU A 260 5.94 -18.02 3.19
CA LEU A 260 5.62 -17.57 4.55
C LEU A 260 4.25 -18.08 5.00
N ARG A 261 3.24 -18.00 4.15
CA ARG A 261 1.91 -18.51 4.39
C ARG A 261 1.90 -20.03 4.62
N ALA A 262 2.74 -20.77 3.88
CA ALA A 262 2.88 -22.21 4.03
C ALA A 262 3.63 -22.59 5.33
N ALA A 263 4.58 -21.76 5.79
CA ALA A 263 5.31 -21.97 7.04
C ALA A 263 4.53 -21.50 8.28
N ALA A 264 3.55 -20.63 8.10
CA ALA A 264 2.69 -20.13 9.17
C ALA A 264 1.70 -21.22 9.66
N LEU A 265 1.24 -21.07 10.88
CA LEU A 265 0.11 -21.82 11.41
C LEU A 265 -1.14 -21.59 10.54
N LYS A 266 -2.08 -22.51 10.55
CA LYS A 266 -3.39 -22.30 9.93
C LYS A 266 -4.08 -21.08 10.58
N PRO A 267 -5.02 -20.40 9.90
CA PRO A 267 -5.71 -19.26 10.47
C PRO A 267 -6.28 -19.53 11.88
N ASP A 268 -7.00 -20.62 12.08
CA ASP A 268 -7.61 -20.95 13.38
C ASP A 268 -6.54 -21.19 14.46
N ASP A 269 -5.50 -22.00 14.17
CA ASP A 269 -4.39 -22.26 15.11
C ASP A 269 -3.62 -20.95 15.43
N SER A 270 -3.57 -20.01 14.49
CA SER A 270 -2.97 -18.69 14.71
C SER A 270 -3.80 -17.84 15.69
N LEU A 271 -5.13 -17.94 15.64
CA LEU A 271 -5.99 -17.26 16.60
C LEU A 271 -5.81 -17.81 18.01
N ASP A 272 -5.57 -19.10 18.18
CA ASP A 272 -5.28 -19.70 19.49
C ASP A 272 -3.98 -19.15 20.10
N VAL A 273 -2.94 -18.97 19.27
CA VAL A 273 -1.68 -18.35 19.71
C VAL A 273 -1.88 -16.89 20.10
N ILE A 274 -2.67 -16.13 19.31
CA ILE A 274 -2.99 -14.73 19.62
C ILE A 274 -3.83 -14.64 20.90
N ALA A 275 -4.79 -15.54 21.13
CA ALA A 275 -5.60 -15.60 22.35
C ALA A 275 -4.74 -15.90 23.57
N THR A 276 -3.81 -16.86 23.47
CA THR A 276 -2.84 -17.15 24.54
C THR A 276 -1.99 -15.93 24.89
N ALA A 277 -1.56 -15.16 23.87
CA ALA A 277 -0.85 -13.90 24.10
C ALA A 277 -1.74 -12.85 24.80
N ALA A 278 -3.02 -12.74 24.42
CA ALA A 278 -3.98 -11.84 25.06
C ALA A 278 -4.18 -12.18 26.55
N GLU A 279 -4.34 -13.45 26.89
CA GLU A 279 -4.45 -13.91 28.28
C GLU A 279 -3.20 -13.60 29.09
N ARG A 280 -2.00 -13.77 28.51
CA ARG A 280 -0.73 -13.44 29.19
C ARG A 280 -0.64 -11.98 29.59
N TYR A 281 -1.11 -11.05 28.75
CA TYR A 281 -1.07 -9.62 29.01
C TYR A 281 -2.25 -9.10 29.84
N SER A 282 -3.26 -9.93 30.07
CA SER A 282 -4.44 -9.58 30.89
C SER A 282 -4.27 -9.95 32.37
N ARG A 283 -3.17 -10.63 32.72
CA ARG A 283 -2.78 -11.01 34.10
C ARG A 283 -1.96 -9.92 34.76
#